data_b1d507b3557f28e58b102f51374b179d
#
_entry.id   b1d507b3557f28e58b102f51374b179d
#
_cell.length_a   1.000
_cell.length_b   1.000
_cell.length_c   1.000
_cell.angle_alpha   90.00
_cell.angle_beta   90.00
_cell.angle_gamma   90.00
#
_symmetry.space_group_name_H-M   'P 1'
#
loop_
_entity.id
_entity.type
_entity.pdbx_description
1 polymer ?
#
loop_
_entity_poly.entity_id
_entity_poly.type
_entity_poly.pdbx_seq_one_letter_code
_entity_poly.pdbx_strand_id
1 'polypeptide(L)'
;GKEPDLIDITTTVTERATGSVTVGAGFSSTEKLMFNAGISQNNFMGTGRRVVFSTNLSSRRTDFNLSLTDPRIFDTELLGGVDAFNRKTNYYSYKAKSTGAGFRIGKSFSEHDWAGLNYNFANIKVSDVVSTTSYLKEETRVTSRISPSFIRDTRDDFLNPSTGSRHVVRFSLAGLGGAKFHKMSYETAHYWPIVGKLVGMLHGQISWADG
;
A
#
# COMPACT_ATOMS: atom_id res chain seq x y z
N GLY A 1 35.09 37.37 -23.16
CA GLY A 1 34.13 37.32 -24.25
C GLY A 1 33.23 36.13 -24.00
N LYS A 2 31.93 36.37 -23.84
CA LYS A 2 30.91 35.31 -23.76
C LYS A 2 30.84 34.67 -25.15
N GLU A 3 30.99 33.34 -25.17
CA GLU A 3 30.73 32.60 -26.39
C GLU A 3 29.24 32.71 -26.75
N PRO A 4 28.90 32.95 -28.03
CA PRO A 4 27.52 33.29 -28.43
C PRO A 4 26.51 32.15 -28.31
N ASP A 5 26.97 30.93 -28.05
CA ASP A 5 26.14 29.70 -27.98
C ASP A 5 25.97 29.13 -26.57
N LEU A 6 26.40 29.86 -25.53
CA LEU A 6 26.24 29.44 -24.13
C LEU A 6 25.05 30.13 -23.48
N ILE A 7 24.12 29.34 -22.94
CA ILE A 7 22.99 29.80 -22.14
C ILE A 7 23.32 29.59 -20.68
N ASP A 8 23.38 30.66 -19.91
CA ASP A 8 23.49 30.60 -18.44
C ASP A 8 22.11 30.30 -17.84
N ILE A 9 21.94 29.13 -17.23
CA ILE A 9 20.73 28.74 -16.51
C ILE A 9 20.97 28.93 -15.02
N THR A 10 20.27 29.91 -14.43
CA THR A 10 20.27 30.13 -12.97
C THR A 10 19.03 29.50 -12.36
N THR A 11 19.20 28.47 -11.54
CA THR A 11 18.09 27.85 -10.82
C THR A 11 18.08 28.33 -9.38
N THR A 12 17.02 29.03 -8.97
CA THR A 12 16.81 29.47 -7.58
C THR A 12 15.93 28.45 -6.87
N VAL A 13 16.44 27.84 -5.82
CA VAL A 13 15.72 26.83 -5.02
C VAL A 13 15.34 27.44 -3.68
N THR A 14 14.07 27.32 -3.34
CA THR A 14 13.56 27.71 -2.02
C THR A 14 13.16 26.45 -1.26
N GLU A 15 13.74 26.25 -0.07
CA GLU A 15 13.40 25.14 0.80
C GLU A 15 11.96 25.24 1.31
N ARG A 16 11.25 24.12 1.30
CA ARG A 16 9.90 23.98 1.85
C ARG A 16 9.86 22.87 2.88
N ALA A 17 8.95 23.00 3.86
CA ALA A 17 8.69 21.93 4.82
C ALA A 17 8.27 20.66 4.10
N THR A 18 9.01 19.57 4.33
CA THR A 18 8.76 18.24 3.74
C THR A 18 7.93 17.33 4.62
N GLY A 19 7.58 17.82 5.83
CA GLY A 19 6.75 17.14 6.80
C GLY A 19 5.29 17.57 6.77
N SER A 20 4.40 16.67 7.12
CA SER A 20 2.98 16.95 7.34
C SER A 20 2.47 16.23 8.59
N VAL A 21 1.56 16.87 9.30
CA VAL A 21 0.82 16.30 10.43
C VAL A 21 -0.66 16.36 10.08
N THR A 22 -1.33 15.25 10.26
CA THR A 22 -2.78 15.13 10.05
C THR A 22 -3.42 14.65 11.34
N VAL A 23 -4.49 15.31 11.76
CA VAL A 23 -5.31 14.89 12.90
C VAL A 23 -6.77 15.00 12.49
N GLY A 24 -7.55 13.98 12.78
CA GLY A 24 -8.97 13.96 12.48
C GLY A 24 -9.76 13.26 13.57
N ALA A 25 -10.99 13.68 13.74
CA ALA A 25 -11.96 13.02 14.60
C ALA A 25 -13.28 12.86 13.84
N GLY A 26 -13.99 11.78 14.11
CA GLY A 26 -15.27 11.49 13.48
C GLY A 26 -16.15 10.63 14.37
N PHE A 27 -17.39 10.49 13.96
CA PHE A 27 -18.36 9.62 14.63
C PHE A 27 -19.06 8.74 13.61
N SER A 28 -19.21 7.48 13.95
CA SER A 28 -19.95 6.49 13.16
C SER A 28 -20.89 5.70 14.06
N SER A 29 -22.05 5.31 13.57
CA SER A 29 -22.97 4.44 14.30
C SER A 29 -22.34 3.09 14.67
N THR A 30 -21.41 2.60 13.86
CA THR A 30 -20.75 1.30 14.03
C THR A 30 -19.47 1.38 14.85
N GLU A 31 -18.61 2.36 14.58
CA GLU A 31 -17.30 2.50 15.23
C GLU A 31 -17.30 3.52 16.37
N LYS A 32 -18.43 4.18 16.61
CA LYS A 32 -18.60 5.24 17.61
C LYS A 32 -17.66 6.41 17.33
N LEU A 33 -16.98 6.90 18.35
CA LEU A 33 -15.97 7.94 18.21
C LEU A 33 -14.72 7.37 17.56
N MET A 34 -14.22 8.07 16.55
CA MET A 34 -13.03 7.71 15.80
C MET A 34 -12.01 8.85 15.86
N PHE A 35 -10.74 8.49 16.04
CA PHE A 35 -9.62 9.40 15.98
C PHE A 35 -8.60 8.85 15.00
N ASN A 36 -8.09 9.71 14.14
CA ASN A 36 -6.97 9.40 13.29
C ASN A 36 -5.86 10.43 13.49
N ALA A 37 -4.64 10.00 13.48
CA ALA A 37 -3.48 10.87 13.47
C ALA A 37 -2.40 10.29 12.56
N GLY A 38 -1.67 11.17 11.90
CA GLY A 38 -0.59 10.80 11.00
C GLY A 38 0.50 11.84 10.99
N ILE A 39 1.74 11.36 10.90
CA ILE A 39 2.93 12.18 10.69
C ILE A 39 3.64 11.60 9.47
N SER A 40 3.94 12.44 8.49
CA SER A 40 4.69 12.05 7.30
C SER A 40 5.83 13.02 7.10
N GLN A 41 7.03 12.50 6.88
CA GLN A 41 8.23 13.24 6.52
C GLN A 41 8.80 12.67 5.23
N ASN A 42 8.77 13.45 4.13
CA ASN A 42 9.16 12.98 2.81
C ASN A 42 10.67 13.04 2.52
N ASN A 43 11.42 13.81 3.30
CA ASN A 43 12.87 13.92 3.20
C ASN A 43 13.47 13.79 4.60
N PHE A 44 13.37 12.58 5.15
CA PHE A 44 13.82 12.32 6.51
C PHE A 44 15.32 12.50 6.62
N MET A 45 15.75 13.43 7.47
CA MET A 45 17.16 13.82 7.66
C MET A 45 17.89 14.21 6.37
N GLY A 46 17.21 14.74 5.36
CA GLY A 46 17.83 15.13 4.10
C GLY A 46 18.20 13.96 3.16
N THR A 47 17.80 12.73 3.50
CA THR A 47 18.21 11.51 2.76
C THR A 47 17.28 11.13 1.61
N GLY A 48 16.24 11.91 1.34
CA GLY A 48 15.22 11.56 0.34
C GLY A 48 14.26 10.43 0.78
N ARG A 49 14.51 9.83 1.95
CA ARG A 49 13.65 8.77 2.49
C ARG A 49 12.37 9.33 3.07
N ARG A 50 11.31 8.55 2.93
CA ARG A 50 10.00 8.90 3.50
C ARG A 50 9.71 8.05 4.73
N VAL A 51 9.39 8.71 5.84
CA VAL A 51 8.89 8.08 7.06
C VAL A 51 7.44 8.48 7.26
N VAL A 52 6.58 7.50 7.54
CA VAL A 52 5.17 7.71 7.84
C VAL A 52 4.80 6.95 9.10
N PHE A 53 4.24 7.65 10.06
CA PHE A 53 3.56 7.05 11.19
C PHE A 53 2.07 7.38 11.09
N SER A 54 1.21 6.40 11.29
CA SER A 54 -0.24 6.61 11.30
C SER A 54 -0.92 5.75 12.37
N THR A 55 -1.98 6.30 12.95
CA THR A 55 -2.83 5.60 13.90
C THR A 55 -4.31 5.89 13.63
N ASN A 56 -5.13 4.86 13.79
CA ASN A 56 -6.57 4.95 13.76
C ASN A 56 -7.13 4.27 15.00
N LEU A 57 -7.88 5.01 15.78
CA LEU A 57 -8.44 4.57 17.05
C LEU A 57 -9.96 4.72 17.02
N SER A 58 -10.66 3.66 17.37
CA SER A 58 -12.12 3.68 17.55
C SER A 58 -12.53 2.64 18.60
N SER A 59 -13.81 2.56 18.91
CA SER A 59 -14.31 1.50 19.81
C SER A 59 -14.08 0.07 19.27
N ARG A 60 -13.95 -0.08 17.95
CA ARG A 60 -13.78 -1.38 17.29
C ARG A 60 -12.40 -1.60 16.70
N ARG A 61 -11.62 -0.53 16.46
CA ARG A 61 -10.36 -0.62 15.77
C ARG A 61 -9.27 0.16 16.52
N THR A 62 -8.10 -0.46 16.59
CA THR A 62 -6.87 0.18 17.03
C THR A 62 -5.80 -0.22 16.06
N ASP A 63 -5.33 0.73 15.23
CA ASP A 63 -4.29 0.50 14.23
C ASP A 63 -3.12 1.45 14.49
N PHE A 64 -1.93 0.88 14.53
CA PHE A 64 -0.66 1.62 14.49
C PHE A 64 0.14 1.11 13.31
N ASN A 65 0.66 2.01 12.52
CA ASN A 65 1.51 1.68 11.38
C ASN A 65 2.69 2.63 11.30
N LEU A 66 3.89 2.07 11.15
CA LEU A 66 5.12 2.79 10.89
C LEU A 66 5.71 2.28 9.58
N SER A 67 6.03 3.17 8.68
CA SER A 67 6.56 2.87 7.35
C SER A 67 7.78 3.73 7.04
N LEU A 68 8.85 3.11 6.61
CA LEU A 68 10.03 3.75 6.03
C LEU A 68 10.12 3.33 4.57
N THR A 69 10.23 4.28 3.66
CA THR A 69 10.40 4.04 2.22
C THR A 69 11.64 4.77 1.74
N ASP A 70 12.51 4.05 1.06
CA ASP A 70 13.65 4.58 0.33
C ASP A 70 13.33 4.45 -1.17
N PRO A 71 13.18 5.57 -1.91
CA PRO A 71 12.87 5.51 -3.34
C PRO A 71 14.05 5.04 -4.19
N ARG A 72 15.28 5.03 -3.64
CA ARG A 72 16.52 4.69 -4.32
C ARG A 72 17.48 3.94 -3.41
N ILE A 73 17.19 2.68 -3.13
CA ILE A 73 18.09 1.87 -2.30
C ILE A 73 19.48 1.82 -2.95
N PHE A 74 20.51 2.19 -2.19
CA PHE A 74 21.92 2.24 -2.65
C PHE A 74 22.10 3.08 -3.92
N ASP A 75 21.38 4.19 -4.06
CA ASP A 75 21.40 5.08 -5.24
C ASP A 75 21.02 4.39 -6.56
N THR A 76 20.32 3.26 -6.49
CA THR A 76 19.79 2.54 -7.64
C THR A 76 18.35 2.95 -7.95
N GLU A 77 17.79 2.47 -9.05
CA GLU A 77 16.34 2.62 -9.38
C GLU A 77 15.43 1.67 -8.59
N LEU A 78 15.95 1.04 -7.54
CA LEU A 78 15.20 0.16 -6.69
C LEU A 78 14.51 0.95 -5.57
N LEU A 79 13.18 0.90 -5.53
CA LEU A 79 12.39 1.33 -4.39
C LEU A 79 12.42 0.25 -3.32
N GLY A 80 12.66 0.61 -2.08
CA GLY A 80 12.52 -0.30 -0.96
C GLY A 80 11.78 0.29 0.21
N GLY A 81 11.29 -0.57 1.08
CA GLY A 81 10.62 -0.11 2.28
C GLY A 81 10.47 -1.20 3.32
N VAL A 82 10.34 -0.74 4.55
CA VAL A 82 10.00 -1.57 5.70
C VAL A 82 8.79 -0.99 6.40
N ASP A 83 7.94 -1.87 6.89
CA ASP A 83 6.72 -1.52 7.60
C ASP A 83 6.66 -2.30 8.90
N ALA A 84 6.15 -1.68 9.96
CA ALA A 84 5.78 -2.34 11.20
C ALA A 84 4.35 -1.94 11.55
N PHE A 85 3.55 -2.89 11.99
CA PHE A 85 2.15 -2.63 12.29
C PHE A 85 1.64 -3.42 13.49
N ASN A 86 0.67 -2.83 14.18
CA ASN A 86 -0.13 -3.47 15.20
C ASN A 86 -1.58 -3.09 14.96
N ARG A 87 -2.41 -4.06 14.61
CA ARG A 87 -3.83 -3.88 14.28
C ARG A 87 -4.67 -4.74 15.20
N LYS A 88 -5.66 -4.13 15.82
CA LYS A 88 -6.68 -4.83 16.59
C LYS A 88 -8.04 -4.44 16.04
N THR A 89 -8.86 -5.43 15.72
CA THR A 89 -10.24 -5.21 15.24
C THR A 89 -11.18 -6.08 16.07
N ASN A 90 -12.19 -5.46 16.65
CA ASN A 90 -13.25 -6.11 17.38
C ASN A 90 -14.45 -6.29 16.42
N TYR A 91 -14.58 -7.47 15.85
CA TYR A 91 -15.76 -7.85 15.08
C TYR A 91 -16.91 -8.20 16.03
N TYR A 92 -18.09 -8.37 15.50
CA TYR A 92 -19.26 -8.74 16.30
C TYR A 92 -19.11 -10.12 16.93
N SER A 93 -18.51 -11.07 16.22
CA SER A 93 -18.41 -12.47 16.59
C SER A 93 -17.03 -12.91 17.08
N TYR A 94 -16.01 -12.06 16.98
CA TYR A 94 -14.64 -12.37 17.42
C TYR A 94 -13.77 -11.12 17.50
N LYS A 95 -12.60 -11.24 18.11
CA LYS A 95 -11.55 -10.23 18.08
C LYS A 95 -10.35 -10.73 17.29
N ALA A 96 -9.80 -9.90 16.44
CA ALA A 96 -8.56 -10.20 15.72
C ALA A 96 -7.48 -9.18 16.07
N LYS A 97 -6.31 -9.67 16.46
CA LYS A 97 -5.11 -8.86 16.65
C LYS A 97 -4.03 -9.35 15.70
N SER A 98 -3.46 -8.46 14.92
CA SER A 98 -2.36 -8.74 14.00
C SER A 98 -1.19 -7.81 14.30
N THR A 99 -0.05 -8.38 14.66
CA THR A 99 1.19 -7.64 14.91
C THR A 99 2.24 -8.19 13.97
N GLY A 100 2.93 -7.33 13.25
CA GLY A 100 3.87 -7.81 12.25
C GLY A 100 4.75 -6.73 11.65
N ALA A 101 5.57 -7.19 10.72
CA ALA A 101 6.46 -6.37 9.93
C ALA A 101 6.41 -6.79 8.46
N GLY A 102 6.71 -5.87 7.58
CA GLY A 102 6.79 -6.10 6.15
C GLY A 102 8.06 -5.53 5.55
N PHE A 103 8.46 -6.11 4.46
CA PHE A 103 9.51 -5.62 3.60
C PHE A 103 9.00 -5.58 2.16
N ARG A 104 9.33 -4.53 1.45
CA ARG A 104 8.97 -4.38 0.05
C ARG A 104 10.14 -3.89 -0.78
N ILE A 105 10.21 -4.38 -2.00
CA ILE A 105 11.15 -3.94 -3.01
C ILE A 105 10.42 -3.86 -4.34
N GLY A 106 10.75 -2.88 -5.17
CA GLY A 106 10.15 -2.72 -6.48
C GLY A 106 11.00 -1.92 -7.42
N LYS A 107 10.79 -2.14 -8.72
CA LYS A 107 11.50 -1.44 -9.78
C LYS A 107 10.58 -1.19 -10.97
N SER A 108 10.71 -0.01 -11.60
CA SER A 108 10.20 0.23 -12.94
C SER A 108 11.20 -0.29 -13.96
N PHE A 109 10.74 -1.13 -14.88
CA PHE A 109 11.55 -1.67 -15.97
C PHE A 109 11.39 -0.84 -17.25
N SER A 110 10.27 -0.16 -17.37
CA SER A 110 9.98 0.81 -18.42
C SER A 110 9.06 1.90 -17.87
N GLU A 111 8.68 2.86 -18.71
CA GLU A 111 7.71 3.91 -18.38
C GLU A 111 6.33 3.32 -17.98
N HIS A 112 6.02 2.13 -18.46
CA HIS A 112 4.72 1.50 -18.28
C HIS A 112 4.75 0.25 -17.39
N ASP A 113 5.91 -0.33 -17.15
CA ASP A 113 6.04 -1.64 -16.50
C ASP A 113 6.74 -1.52 -15.14
N TRP A 114 6.08 -1.98 -14.11
CA TRP A 114 6.61 -2.03 -12.75
C TRP A 114 6.47 -3.44 -12.17
N ALA A 115 7.50 -3.91 -11.49
CA ALA A 115 7.42 -5.14 -10.71
C ALA A 115 7.85 -4.90 -9.26
N GLY A 116 7.22 -5.61 -8.36
CA GLY A 116 7.52 -5.54 -6.94
C GLY A 116 7.36 -6.86 -6.22
N LEU A 117 8.03 -6.95 -5.10
CA LEU A 117 7.98 -8.06 -4.18
C LEU A 117 7.69 -7.53 -2.79
N ASN A 118 6.65 -8.07 -2.16
CA ASN A 118 6.33 -7.82 -0.75
C ASN A 118 6.53 -9.08 0.06
N TYR A 119 7.22 -8.97 1.18
CA TYR A 119 7.24 -9.98 2.22
C TYR A 119 6.53 -9.44 3.46
N ASN A 120 5.67 -10.22 4.05
CA ASN A 120 4.93 -9.85 5.24
C ASN A 120 4.95 -10.98 6.26
N PHE A 121 5.44 -10.66 7.45
CA PHE A 121 5.42 -11.54 8.60
C PHE A 121 4.46 -10.98 9.65
N ALA A 122 3.49 -11.76 10.08
CA ALA A 122 2.49 -11.36 11.04
C ALA A 122 2.14 -12.48 12.02
N ASN A 123 2.01 -12.11 13.28
CA ASN A 123 1.38 -12.94 14.30
C ASN A 123 -0.09 -12.51 14.41
N ILE A 124 -1.00 -13.41 14.08
CA ILE A 124 -2.44 -13.17 14.07
C ILE A 124 -3.06 -13.98 15.22
N LYS A 125 -3.70 -13.26 16.15
CA LYS A 125 -4.45 -13.86 17.26
C LYS A 125 -5.93 -13.58 17.04
N VAL A 126 -6.71 -14.67 16.97
CA VAL A 126 -8.19 -14.66 17.01
C VAL A 126 -8.61 -15.08 18.41
N SER A 127 -9.46 -14.28 19.04
CA SER A 127 -9.97 -14.51 20.40
C SER A 127 -11.41 -14.05 20.55
N ASP A 128 -12.04 -14.40 21.66
CA ASP A 128 -13.41 -14.04 22.02
C ASP A 128 -14.42 -14.47 20.94
N VAL A 129 -14.26 -15.70 20.43
CA VAL A 129 -15.14 -16.27 19.41
C VAL A 129 -16.48 -16.64 20.03
N VAL A 130 -17.57 -16.04 19.54
CA VAL A 130 -18.93 -16.40 19.94
C VAL A 130 -19.29 -17.75 19.33
N SER A 131 -19.60 -18.74 20.18
CA SER A 131 -19.73 -20.16 19.85
C SER A 131 -20.81 -20.55 18.82
N THR A 132 -21.56 -19.59 18.31
CA THR A 132 -22.56 -19.81 17.24
C THR A 132 -21.95 -19.98 15.84
N THR A 133 -20.64 -19.74 15.69
CA THR A 133 -19.98 -19.79 14.37
C THR A 133 -19.04 -21.02 14.34
N SER A 134 -19.53 -22.13 13.80
CA SER A 134 -18.83 -23.43 13.78
C SER A 134 -17.50 -23.47 13.03
N TYR A 135 -17.14 -22.44 12.26
CA TYR A 135 -15.97 -22.43 11.39
C TYR A 135 -14.79 -21.60 11.93
N LEU A 136 -15.03 -20.76 12.95
CA LEU A 136 -13.99 -19.91 13.52
C LEU A 136 -13.58 -20.43 14.88
N LYS A 137 -12.29 -20.68 15.07
CA LYS A 137 -11.73 -21.12 16.36
C LYS A 137 -10.79 -20.06 16.90
N GLU A 138 -10.71 -19.99 18.23
CA GLU A 138 -9.66 -19.20 18.88
C GLU A 138 -8.32 -19.80 18.57
N GLU A 139 -7.46 -19.02 17.96
CA GLU A 139 -6.12 -19.47 17.60
C GLU A 139 -5.13 -18.31 17.54
N THR A 140 -3.88 -18.65 17.71
CA THR A 140 -2.76 -17.77 17.41
C THR A 140 -1.92 -18.43 16.33
N ARG A 141 -1.78 -17.78 15.20
CA ARG A 141 -0.99 -18.29 14.08
C ARG A 141 -0.03 -17.27 13.54
N VAL A 142 1.11 -17.75 13.12
CA VAL A 142 2.09 -16.94 12.37
C VAL A 142 1.78 -17.07 10.90
N THR A 143 1.78 -15.96 10.21
CA THR A 143 1.68 -15.91 8.75
C THR A 143 2.94 -15.28 8.18
N SER A 144 3.62 -16.02 7.34
CA SER A 144 4.76 -15.55 6.55
C SER A 144 4.36 -15.63 5.09
N ARG A 145 4.25 -14.47 4.43
CA ARG A 145 3.70 -14.36 3.09
C ARG A 145 4.63 -13.57 2.18
N ILE A 146 4.92 -14.14 1.02
CA ILE A 146 5.61 -13.46 -0.08
C ILE A 146 4.60 -13.14 -1.17
N SER A 147 4.67 -11.93 -1.73
CA SER A 147 3.69 -11.45 -2.70
C SER A 147 4.38 -10.69 -3.84
N PRO A 148 4.79 -11.38 -4.91
CA PRO A 148 5.18 -10.72 -6.14
C PRO A 148 3.99 -10.06 -6.82
N SER A 149 4.25 -8.94 -7.50
CA SER A 149 3.26 -8.19 -8.27
C SER A 149 3.89 -7.58 -9.51
N PHE A 150 3.11 -7.51 -10.57
CA PHE A 150 3.48 -6.86 -11.83
C PHE A 150 2.35 -5.92 -12.23
N ILE A 151 2.72 -4.72 -12.67
CA ILE A 151 1.80 -3.68 -13.13
C ILE A 151 2.29 -3.22 -14.50
N ARG A 152 1.37 -3.25 -15.47
CA ARG A 152 1.51 -2.57 -16.76
C ARG A 152 0.45 -1.49 -16.86
N ASP A 153 0.89 -0.24 -17.00
CA ASP A 153 0.01 0.94 -17.04
C ASP A 153 0.35 1.81 -18.25
N THR A 154 -0.51 1.75 -19.27
CA THR A 154 -0.36 2.48 -20.52
C THR A 154 -1.38 3.61 -20.66
N ARG A 155 -2.00 4.02 -19.53
CA ARG A 155 -2.95 5.14 -19.52
C ARG A 155 -2.25 6.46 -19.85
N ASP A 156 -2.93 7.29 -20.58
CA ASP A 156 -2.48 8.65 -20.93
C ASP A 156 -2.43 9.59 -19.71
N ASP A 157 -3.34 9.42 -18.74
CA ASP A 157 -3.40 10.18 -17.50
C ASP A 157 -3.80 9.27 -16.33
N PHE A 158 -3.17 9.45 -15.16
CA PHE A 158 -3.46 8.65 -13.97
C PHE A 158 -4.77 9.02 -13.29
N LEU A 159 -5.11 10.32 -13.32
CA LEU A 159 -6.27 10.86 -12.61
C LEU A 159 -7.52 10.88 -13.49
N ASN A 160 -7.35 11.14 -14.78
CA ASN A 160 -8.46 11.29 -15.72
C ASN A 160 -8.14 10.61 -17.07
N PRO A 161 -7.99 9.27 -17.07
CA PRO A 161 -7.59 8.54 -18.26
C PRO A 161 -8.64 8.64 -19.37
N SER A 162 -8.18 8.90 -20.59
CA SER A 162 -9.01 8.91 -21.80
C SER A 162 -8.70 7.75 -22.74
N THR A 163 -7.49 7.22 -22.68
CA THR A 163 -7.03 6.09 -23.48
C THR A 163 -6.08 5.19 -22.71
N GLY A 164 -5.87 3.99 -23.23
CA GLY A 164 -4.90 3.03 -22.68
C GLY A 164 -5.50 2.02 -21.73
N SER A 165 -4.63 1.32 -21.03
CA SER A 165 -5.05 0.22 -20.15
C SER A 165 -4.15 0.10 -18.93
N ARG A 166 -4.69 -0.47 -17.87
CA ARG A 166 -3.95 -0.84 -16.68
C ARG A 166 -4.21 -2.31 -16.35
N HIS A 167 -3.13 -3.08 -16.22
CA HIS A 167 -3.16 -4.49 -15.86
C HIS A 167 -2.34 -4.70 -14.59
N VAL A 168 -2.90 -5.42 -13.64
CA VAL A 168 -2.23 -5.74 -12.38
C VAL A 168 -2.36 -7.22 -12.09
N VAL A 169 -1.23 -7.89 -12.02
CA VAL A 169 -1.14 -9.28 -11.56
C VAL A 169 -0.52 -9.29 -10.16
N ARG A 170 -1.15 -9.98 -9.23
CA ARG A 170 -0.60 -10.22 -7.89
C ARG A 170 -0.70 -11.70 -7.57
N PHE A 171 0.37 -12.21 -7.03
CA PHE A 171 0.43 -13.56 -6.51
C PHE A 171 0.85 -13.52 -5.04
N SER A 172 0.29 -14.35 -4.20
CA SER A 172 0.62 -14.40 -2.77
C SER A 172 0.78 -15.84 -2.33
N LEU A 173 1.90 -16.13 -1.72
CA LEU A 173 2.23 -17.43 -1.14
C LEU A 173 2.47 -17.26 0.35
N ALA A 174 1.77 -18.04 1.16
CA ALA A 174 2.03 -18.21 2.58
C ALA A 174 2.36 -19.67 2.86
N GLY A 175 3.40 -19.92 3.66
CA GLY A 175 3.81 -21.30 3.91
C GLY A 175 4.88 -21.48 4.97
N LEU A 176 5.58 -20.41 5.36
CA LEU A 176 6.54 -20.43 6.45
C LEU A 176 5.85 -19.93 7.73
N GLY A 177 5.33 -20.82 8.54
CA GLY A 177 4.54 -20.52 9.74
C GLY A 177 3.24 -21.30 9.76
N GLY A 178 2.24 -20.87 10.53
CA GLY A 178 1.01 -21.62 10.73
C GLY A 178 0.03 -21.60 9.56
N ALA A 179 -0.03 -20.49 8.80
CA ALA A 179 -0.94 -20.36 7.67
C ALA A 179 -0.27 -20.82 6.36
N LYS A 180 -0.96 -21.68 5.62
CA LYS A 180 -0.54 -22.14 4.28
C LYS A 180 -1.66 -21.79 3.31
N PHE A 181 -1.37 -20.94 2.34
CA PHE A 181 -2.31 -20.62 1.26
C PHE A 181 -1.59 -20.02 0.08
N HIS A 182 -2.23 -20.07 -1.06
CA HIS A 182 -1.82 -19.31 -2.23
C HIS A 182 -3.02 -18.58 -2.82
N LYS A 183 -2.75 -17.38 -3.30
CA LYS A 183 -3.75 -16.52 -3.89
C LYS A 183 -3.18 -15.87 -5.14
N MET A 184 -3.96 -15.85 -6.20
CA MET A 184 -3.68 -15.11 -7.41
C MET A 184 -4.80 -14.11 -7.67
N SER A 185 -4.47 -12.91 -8.10
CA SER A 185 -5.45 -11.93 -8.58
C SER A 185 -4.96 -11.24 -9.83
N TYR A 186 -5.87 -11.05 -10.76
CA TYR A 186 -5.68 -10.24 -11.96
C TYR A 186 -6.74 -9.17 -12.01
N GLU A 187 -6.33 -7.94 -12.21
CA GLU A 187 -7.18 -6.76 -12.33
C GLU A 187 -6.82 -6.06 -13.65
N THR A 188 -7.82 -5.67 -14.40
CA THR A 188 -7.65 -4.94 -15.66
C THR A 188 -8.63 -3.79 -15.76
N ALA A 189 -8.17 -2.67 -16.30
CA ALA A 189 -9.00 -1.55 -16.71
C ALA A 189 -8.56 -1.11 -18.10
N HIS A 190 -9.51 -0.90 -19.00
CA HIS A 190 -9.25 -0.43 -20.35
C HIS A 190 -10.10 0.80 -20.63
N TYR A 191 -9.50 1.82 -21.23
CA TYR A 191 -10.10 3.13 -21.52
C TYR A 191 -10.03 3.41 -23.02
N TRP A 192 -11.12 3.95 -23.58
CA TRP A 192 -11.18 4.36 -24.97
C TRP A 192 -12.11 5.56 -25.16
N PRO A 193 -11.74 6.52 -26.03
CA PRO A 193 -12.62 7.63 -26.35
C PRO A 193 -13.83 7.14 -27.15
N ILE A 194 -15.02 7.62 -26.82
CA ILE A 194 -16.26 7.31 -27.54
C ILE A 194 -16.59 8.47 -28.46
N VAL A 195 -16.92 9.63 -27.89
CA VAL A 195 -17.23 10.84 -28.65
C VAL A 195 -16.97 12.09 -27.80
N GLY A 196 -16.27 13.07 -28.36
CA GLY A 196 -15.93 14.31 -27.66
C GLY A 196 -15.16 14.04 -26.37
N LYS A 197 -15.74 14.38 -25.22
CA LYS A 197 -15.17 14.15 -23.89
C LYS A 197 -15.67 12.87 -23.21
N LEU A 198 -16.51 12.10 -23.89
CA LEU A 198 -17.05 10.86 -23.33
C LEU A 198 -16.04 9.73 -23.50
N VAL A 199 -15.66 9.13 -22.39
CA VAL A 199 -14.72 8.00 -22.33
C VAL A 199 -15.45 6.75 -21.87
N GLY A 200 -15.26 5.64 -22.59
CA GLY A 200 -15.68 4.32 -22.17
C GLY A 200 -14.63 3.69 -21.27
N MET A 201 -15.07 2.96 -20.24
CA MET A 201 -14.19 2.19 -19.37
C MET A 201 -14.76 0.77 -19.19
N LEU A 202 -13.90 -0.22 -19.36
CA LEU A 202 -14.15 -1.60 -18.95
C LEU A 202 -13.20 -1.96 -17.83
N HIS A 203 -13.75 -2.37 -16.68
CA HIS A 203 -12.97 -2.85 -15.54
C HIS A 203 -13.38 -4.28 -15.19
N GLY A 204 -12.40 -5.12 -14.94
CA GLY A 204 -12.61 -6.51 -14.53
C GLY A 204 -11.57 -6.94 -13.50
N GLN A 205 -12.00 -7.79 -12.57
CA GLN A 205 -11.12 -8.42 -11.59
C GLN A 205 -11.50 -9.89 -11.41
N ILE A 206 -10.50 -10.75 -11.44
CA ILE A 206 -10.62 -12.17 -11.10
C ILE A 206 -9.63 -12.51 -10.00
N SER A 207 -10.06 -13.31 -9.03
CA SER A 207 -9.20 -13.77 -7.95
C SER A 207 -9.48 -15.23 -7.67
N TRP A 208 -8.41 -15.96 -7.43
CA TRP A 208 -8.46 -17.36 -7.00
C TRP A 208 -7.62 -17.51 -5.72
N ALA A 209 -8.07 -18.31 -4.79
CA ALA A 209 -7.36 -18.61 -3.56
C ALA A 209 -7.62 -20.08 -3.19
N ASP A 210 -6.57 -20.72 -2.64
CA ASP A 210 -6.58 -22.07 -2.11
C ASP A 210 -5.64 -22.15 -0.90
N GLY A 211 -6.01 -22.98 0.12
CA GLY A 211 -5.24 -23.13 1.35
C GLY A 211 -6.02 -23.76 2.49
#